data_524be4156dae78cd1912ee1ede6c2953
#
_entry.id   524be4156dae78cd1912ee1ede6c2953
#
_cell.length_a   1.000
_cell.length_b   1.000
_cell.length_c   1.000
_cell.angle_alpha   90.00
_cell.angle_beta   90.00
_cell.angle_gamma   90.00
#
_symmetry.space_group_name_H-M   'P 1'
#
loop_
_entity.id
_entity.type
_entity.pdbx_description
1 polymer ?
#
loop_
_entity_poly.entity_id
_entity_poly.type
_entity_poly.pdbx_seq_one_letter_code
_entity_poly.pdbx_strand_id
1 'polypeptide(L)'
;KIPKVFSFLSFGAGAAMLMKKTREINEEENLHVKETTTNYRNTERGKHDKNSKGIYYSNGNYEAFARPEKPEGVDDKHAYIVGSGLASLAAACFLVRDAQMPGDHIHILEAMDIAGGACDGIFDPSRGYIMRGGREMENHFECLWDLFRSIPSLEKPGASVLDEFYWLNKHDPNYSLCRATVNRGQDAHTDGKFNLSQKGCMEIMKLFMTKDEDLYDKTIEDVFDDEVFDSTFWLYWRTMFAFENWHSALEMKLYFQRFIHHIAGLPDFSALKFTKYNQYESLILPMKKYLEDAGVDFQFNTEVTNVIFNFKDGKKIATAIECKVKGVEQGILLTENDYVFVTNGSCTEGTIYGDQNHAPNGVI
;
A
#
# COMPACT_ATOMS: atom_id res chain seq x y z
N LYS A 1 -45.06 0.38 14.18
CA LYS A 1 -44.46 0.71 15.49
C LYS A 1 -43.13 -0.04 15.54
N ILE A 2 -42.04 0.60 15.13
CA ILE A 2 -40.66 0.15 15.26
C ILE A 2 -40.29 0.41 16.73
N PRO A 3 -39.71 -0.55 17.44
CA PRO A 3 -39.34 -0.35 18.84
C PRO A 3 -38.28 0.75 18.95
N LYS A 4 -38.49 1.72 19.81
CA LYS A 4 -37.55 2.76 20.22
C LYS A 4 -36.38 2.23 21.06
N VAL A 5 -35.60 1.26 20.52
CA VAL A 5 -34.48 0.63 21.25
C VAL A 5 -33.16 0.70 20.46
N PHE A 6 -33.01 1.61 19.53
CA PHE A 6 -31.69 1.98 19.06
C PHE A 6 -31.38 3.38 19.60
N SER A 7 -31.16 3.47 20.90
CA SER A 7 -30.65 4.65 21.54
C SER A 7 -29.13 4.75 21.35
N PHE A 8 -28.60 5.96 21.46
CA PHE A 8 -27.18 6.32 21.38
C PHE A 8 -26.23 5.43 22.20
N LEU A 9 -26.74 4.71 23.21
CA LEU A 9 -26.01 3.72 24.00
C LEU A 9 -25.64 2.48 23.22
N SER A 10 -26.39 2.09 22.20
CA SER A 10 -26.07 0.92 21.37
C SER A 10 -24.98 1.21 20.33
N PHE A 11 -24.89 2.45 19.86
CA PHE A 11 -23.82 2.83 18.93
C PHE A 11 -22.49 3.04 19.68
N GLY A 12 -22.54 3.68 20.85
CA GLY A 12 -21.37 3.77 21.74
C GLY A 12 -20.93 2.41 22.28
N ALA A 13 -21.86 1.52 22.64
CA ALA A 13 -21.56 0.16 23.05
C ALA A 13 -21.08 -0.71 21.89
N GLY A 14 -21.66 -0.58 20.69
CA GLY A 14 -21.23 -1.25 19.47
C GLY A 14 -19.84 -0.78 19.04
N ALA A 15 -19.59 0.52 19.01
CA ALA A 15 -18.30 1.10 18.73
C ALA A 15 -17.27 0.73 19.82
N ALA A 16 -17.62 0.81 21.10
CA ALA A 16 -16.75 0.39 22.19
C ALA A 16 -16.49 -1.12 22.18
N MET A 17 -17.46 -1.94 21.79
CA MET A 17 -17.30 -3.39 21.64
C MET A 17 -16.44 -3.74 20.39
N LEU A 18 -16.62 -3.00 19.28
CA LEU A 18 -15.72 -3.07 18.12
C LEU A 18 -14.30 -2.63 18.51
N MET A 19 -14.16 -1.49 19.19
CA MET A 19 -12.87 -0.99 19.67
C MET A 19 -12.18 -1.96 20.64
N LYS A 20 -12.94 -2.56 21.56
CA LYS A 20 -12.41 -3.55 22.47
C LYS A 20 -11.98 -4.82 21.72
N LYS A 21 -12.80 -5.29 20.79
CA LYS A 21 -12.49 -6.45 19.95
C LYS A 21 -11.33 -6.18 19.01
N THR A 22 -11.24 -4.97 18.45
CA THR A 22 -10.09 -4.52 17.63
C THR A 22 -8.82 -4.44 18.46
N ARG A 23 -8.91 -3.99 19.72
CA ARG A 23 -7.77 -3.92 20.64
C ARG A 23 -7.31 -5.32 21.06
N GLU A 24 -8.25 -6.23 21.35
CA GLU A 24 -7.96 -7.64 21.64
C GLU A 24 -7.34 -8.33 20.41
N ILE A 25 -7.85 -8.08 19.20
CA ILE A 25 -7.28 -8.58 17.93
C ILE A 25 -5.87 -8.02 17.72
N ASN A 26 -5.66 -6.72 17.90
CA ASN A 26 -4.34 -6.10 17.77
C ASN A 26 -3.34 -6.62 18.81
N GLU A 27 -3.78 -6.92 20.03
CA GLU A 27 -2.93 -7.52 21.06
C GLU A 27 -2.62 -8.99 20.73
N GLU A 28 -3.58 -9.75 20.22
CA GLU A 28 -3.37 -11.12 19.73
C GLU A 28 -2.51 -11.16 18.48
N GLU A 29 -2.70 -10.24 17.51
CA GLU A 29 -1.88 -10.11 16.31
C GLU A 29 -0.45 -9.72 16.64
N ASN A 30 -0.24 -8.79 17.59
CA ASN A 30 1.11 -8.41 18.05
C ASN A 30 1.83 -9.57 18.76
N LEU A 31 1.11 -10.43 19.47
CA LEU A 31 1.66 -11.67 20.02
C LEU A 31 1.98 -12.66 18.88
N HIS A 32 1.12 -12.74 17.89
CA HIS A 32 1.24 -13.68 16.78
C HIS A 32 2.38 -13.34 15.83
N VAL A 33 2.58 -12.06 15.51
CA VAL A 33 3.75 -11.58 14.75
C VAL A 33 5.04 -11.94 15.47
N LYS A 34 5.07 -11.88 16.81
CA LYS A 34 6.22 -12.27 17.60
C LYS A 34 6.48 -13.79 17.54
N GLU A 35 5.44 -14.60 17.62
CA GLU A 35 5.56 -16.06 17.49
C GLU A 35 5.94 -16.49 16.08
N THR A 36 5.36 -15.85 15.06
CA THR A 36 5.64 -16.15 13.65
C THR A 36 7.07 -15.78 13.28
N THR A 37 7.56 -14.59 13.68
CA THR A 37 8.94 -14.17 13.46
C THR A 37 9.95 -15.03 14.21
N THR A 38 9.63 -15.49 15.40
CA THR A 38 10.51 -16.38 16.19
C THR A 38 10.58 -17.78 15.57
N ASN A 39 9.46 -18.30 15.09
CA ASN A 39 9.41 -19.61 14.44
C ASN A 39 10.09 -19.61 13.06
N TYR A 40 10.02 -18.50 12.31
CA TYR A 40 10.68 -18.37 11.00
C TYR A 40 12.20 -18.31 11.10
N ARG A 41 12.76 -17.84 12.22
CA ARG A 41 14.20 -17.83 12.47
C ARG A 41 14.79 -19.21 12.71
N ASN A 42 13.98 -20.17 13.14
CA ASN A 42 14.42 -21.52 13.49
C ASN A 42 14.23 -22.53 12.38
N THR A 43 13.66 -22.14 11.23
CA THR A 43 13.49 -23.01 10.09
C THR A 43 14.54 -22.67 9.02
N GLU A 44 15.32 -23.67 8.59
CA GLU A 44 16.16 -23.54 7.40
C GLU A 44 15.29 -23.05 6.23
N ARG A 45 15.82 -22.11 5.44
CA ARG A 45 15.13 -21.56 4.27
C ARG A 45 14.48 -22.70 3.47
N GLY A 46 13.17 -22.65 3.33
CA GLY A 46 12.39 -23.55 2.48
C GLY A 46 11.70 -24.72 3.17
N LYS A 47 11.88 -24.95 4.49
CA LYS A 47 11.08 -25.95 5.22
C LYS A 47 10.01 -25.26 6.05
N HIS A 48 8.83 -25.09 5.46
CA HIS A 48 7.66 -24.69 6.24
C HIS A 48 7.28 -25.81 7.21
N ASP A 49 7.20 -25.48 8.50
CA ASP A 49 6.65 -26.38 9.51
C ASP A 49 5.16 -26.62 9.22
N LYS A 50 4.81 -27.85 8.86
CA LYS A 50 3.42 -28.26 8.61
C LYS A 50 2.51 -28.08 9.82
N ASN A 51 3.07 -27.81 11.00
CA ASN A 51 2.38 -27.59 12.25
C ASN A 51 2.33 -26.11 12.68
N SER A 52 2.82 -25.16 11.87
CA SER A 52 2.74 -23.77 12.22
C SER A 52 1.28 -23.34 12.30
N LYS A 53 0.87 -22.81 13.45
CA LYS A 53 -0.48 -22.29 13.70
C LYS A 53 -0.61 -20.81 13.32
N GLY A 54 0.19 -20.33 12.36
CA GLY A 54 0.12 -18.96 11.89
C GLY A 54 -1.23 -18.66 11.22
N ILE A 55 -1.75 -17.47 11.42
CA ILE A 55 -2.84 -16.95 10.59
C ILE A 55 -2.22 -16.47 9.30
N TYR A 56 -2.64 -17.07 8.21
CA TYR A 56 -2.21 -16.69 6.87
C TYR A 56 -3.37 -16.00 6.17
N TYR A 57 -3.10 -14.83 5.64
CA TYR A 57 -4.06 -14.11 4.82
C TYR A 57 -3.83 -14.48 3.36
N SER A 58 -4.87 -14.93 2.69
CA SER A 58 -4.80 -15.34 1.29
C SER A 58 -6.01 -14.83 0.53
N ASN A 59 -5.77 -14.30 -0.66
CA ASN A 59 -6.82 -13.87 -1.58
C ASN A 59 -7.36 -15.04 -2.43
N GLY A 60 -7.31 -16.26 -1.95
CA GLY A 60 -7.93 -17.41 -2.57
C GLY A 60 -7.06 -18.66 -2.70
N ASN A 61 -5.77 -18.58 -2.98
CA ASN A 61 -4.92 -19.76 -3.06
C ASN A 61 -3.95 -19.83 -1.87
N TYR A 62 -4.49 -20.30 -0.75
CA TYR A 62 -3.74 -20.45 0.50
C TYR A 62 -2.48 -21.32 0.35
N GLU A 63 -2.54 -22.42 -0.38
CA GLU A 63 -1.40 -23.33 -0.54
C GLU A 63 -0.27 -22.66 -1.32
N ALA A 64 -0.59 -21.93 -2.39
CA ALA A 64 0.41 -21.19 -3.15
C ALA A 64 1.08 -20.09 -2.31
N PHE A 65 0.33 -19.48 -1.41
CA PHE A 65 0.85 -18.46 -0.49
C PHE A 65 1.69 -19.05 0.63
N ALA A 66 1.19 -20.11 1.28
CA ALA A 66 1.82 -20.68 2.48
C ALA A 66 3.00 -21.60 2.16
N ARG A 67 2.95 -22.28 1.01
CA ARG A 67 3.92 -23.27 0.56
C ARG A 67 4.13 -23.15 -0.93
N PRO A 68 4.74 -22.07 -1.41
CA PRO A 68 4.98 -21.89 -2.83
C PRO A 68 5.90 -22.99 -3.35
N GLU A 69 5.47 -23.64 -4.42
CA GLU A 69 6.26 -24.61 -5.14
C GLU A 69 6.81 -23.97 -6.41
N LYS A 70 8.05 -24.33 -6.78
CA LYS A 70 8.66 -23.85 -8.01
C LYS A 70 7.82 -24.31 -9.21
N PRO A 71 7.26 -23.40 -10.03
CA PRO A 71 6.48 -23.77 -11.19
C PRO A 71 7.35 -24.52 -12.23
N GLU A 72 6.76 -25.50 -12.90
CA GLU A 72 7.41 -26.18 -14.01
C GLU A 72 7.78 -25.19 -15.13
N GLY A 73 8.99 -25.29 -15.66
CA GLY A 73 9.48 -24.46 -16.75
C GLY A 73 9.75 -22.99 -16.38
N VAL A 74 9.77 -22.63 -15.09
CA VAL A 74 10.06 -21.25 -14.67
C VAL A 74 11.48 -20.81 -15.03
N ASP A 75 12.41 -21.76 -15.10
CA ASP A 75 13.81 -21.49 -15.47
C ASP A 75 13.99 -21.09 -16.95
N ASP A 76 12.99 -21.37 -17.79
CA ASP A 76 12.99 -20.98 -19.21
C ASP A 76 12.20 -19.66 -19.46
N LYS A 77 11.70 -19.04 -18.39
CA LYS A 77 10.84 -17.84 -18.50
C LYS A 77 11.57 -16.58 -18.07
N HIS A 78 11.24 -15.47 -18.73
CA HIS A 78 11.70 -14.14 -18.34
C HIS A 78 10.52 -13.26 -17.88
N ALA A 79 10.81 -12.32 -17.01
CA ALA A 79 9.85 -11.34 -16.52
C ALA A 79 10.37 -9.92 -16.79
N TYR A 80 9.61 -9.15 -17.55
CA TYR A 80 9.86 -7.74 -17.79
C TYR A 80 8.87 -6.92 -16.96
N ILE A 81 9.39 -6.11 -16.06
CA ILE A 81 8.58 -5.33 -15.11
C ILE A 81 8.75 -3.85 -15.45
N VAL A 82 7.64 -3.20 -15.81
CA VAL A 82 7.62 -1.79 -16.19
C VAL A 82 7.48 -0.92 -14.95
N GLY A 83 8.49 -0.12 -14.69
CA GLY A 83 8.64 0.70 -13.48
C GLY A 83 9.35 -0.02 -12.34
N SER A 84 9.77 0.72 -11.34
CA SER A 84 10.45 0.21 -10.13
C SER A 84 9.81 0.72 -8.83
N GLY A 85 8.51 1.02 -8.87
CA GLY A 85 7.75 1.37 -7.68
C GLY A 85 7.55 0.17 -6.76
N LEU A 86 6.86 0.39 -5.64
CA LEU A 86 6.64 -0.64 -4.61
C LEU A 86 5.99 -1.91 -5.18
N ALA A 87 5.00 -1.76 -6.06
CA ALA A 87 4.31 -2.90 -6.68
C ALA A 87 5.25 -3.72 -7.59
N SER A 88 6.09 -3.05 -8.38
CA SER A 88 7.07 -3.69 -9.25
C SER A 88 8.11 -4.47 -8.45
N LEU A 89 8.68 -3.81 -7.44
CA LEU A 89 9.70 -4.43 -6.58
C LEU A 89 9.10 -5.62 -5.81
N ALA A 90 7.85 -5.49 -5.33
CA ALA A 90 7.14 -6.59 -4.69
C ALA A 90 6.92 -7.77 -5.66
N ALA A 91 6.50 -7.50 -6.90
CA ALA A 91 6.34 -8.54 -7.91
C ALA A 91 7.67 -9.28 -8.17
N ALA A 92 8.77 -8.54 -8.34
CA ALA A 92 10.11 -9.13 -8.50
C ALA A 92 10.51 -9.99 -7.29
N CYS A 93 10.26 -9.49 -6.06
CA CYS A 93 10.55 -10.25 -4.86
C CYS A 93 9.74 -11.55 -4.77
N PHE A 94 8.46 -11.52 -5.13
CA PHE A 94 7.64 -12.74 -5.17
C PHE A 94 8.09 -13.70 -6.26
N LEU A 95 8.53 -13.20 -7.43
CA LEU A 95 9.11 -14.07 -8.48
C LEU A 95 10.38 -14.76 -8.00
N VAL A 96 11.28 -14.04 -7.32
CA VAL A 96 12.50 -14.61 -6.73
C VAL A 96 12.17 -15.59 -5.60
N ARG A 97 11.35 -15.15 -4.63
CA ARG A 97 11.11 -15.89 -3.38
C ARG A 97 10.20 -17.09 -3.58
N ASP A 98 9.07 -16.87 -4.24
CA ASP A 98 7.97 -17.83 -4.29
C ASP A 98 7.97 -18.65 -5.59
N ALA A 99 8.11 -17.99 -6.73
CA ALA A 99 8.23 -18.67 -8.02
C ALA A 99 9.63 -19.28 -8.24
N GLN A 100 10.63 -18.88 -7.47
CA GLN A 100 12.02 -19.31 -7.60
C GLN A 100 12.57 -19.12 -9.02
N MET A 101 12.14 -18.03 -9.66
CA MET A 101 12.64 -17.63 -10.97
C MET A 101 14.10 -17.17 -10.83
N PRO A 102 15.01 -17.55 -11.74
CA PRO A 102 16.37 -17.03 -11.74
C PRO A 102 16.37 -15.48 -11.79
N GLY A 103 17.19 -14.86 -10.94
CA GLY A 103 17.19 -13.41 -10.83
C GLY A 103 17.58 -12.70 -12.13
N ASP A 104 18.56 -13.23 -12.86
CA ASP A 104 19.00 -12.75 -14.17
C ASP A 104 17.95 -12.89 -15.29
N HIS A 105 16.84 -13.58 -15.02
CA HIS A 105 15.66 -13.64 -15.88
C HIS A 105 14.60 -12.57 -15.52
N ILE A 106 14.83 -11.75 -14.52
CA ILE A 106 13.90 -10.68 -14.08
C ILE A 106 14.52 -9.34 -14.44
N HIS A 107 13.84 -8.58 -15.31
CA HIS A 107 14.29 -7.30 -15.84
C HIS A 107 13.35 -6.20 -15.37
N ILE A 108 13.85 -5.25 -14.60
CA ILE A 108 13.09 -4.09 -14.12
C ILE A 108 13.47 -2.89 -14.99
N LEU A 109 12.50 -2.38 -15.76
CA LEU A 109 12.67 -1.27 -16.70
C LEU A 109 12.18 0.01 -16.02
N GLU A 110 13.11 0.89 -15.64
CA GLU A 110 12.82 2.12 -14.89
C GLU A 110 13.22 3.35 -15.70
N ALA A 111 12.29 4.27 -15.88
CA ALA A 111 12.50 5.50 -16.65
C ALA A 111 13.52 6.45 -15.98
N MET A 112 13.58 6.44 -14.65
CA MET A 112 14.49 7.29 -13.87
C MET A 112 15.82 6.58 -13.61
N ASP A 113 16.74 7.28 -12.98
CA ASP A 113 18.02 6.73 -12.50
C ASP A 113 17.94 6.19 -11.06
N ILE A 114 16.75 6.18 -10.48
CA ILE A 114 16.48 5.76 -9.11
C ILE A 114 15.24 4.85 -9.05
N ALA A 115 15.31 3.82 -8.24
CA ALA A 115 14.16 2.95 -7.96
C ALA A 115 13.24 3.57 -6.90
N GLY A 116 11.99 3.09 -6.84
CA GLY A 116 11.07 3.39 -5.74
C GLY A 116 9.76 4.06 -6.18
N GLY A 117 9.68 4.62 -7.37
CA GLY A 117 8.48 5.30 -7.86
C GLY A 117 8.02 6.40 -6.90
N ALA A 118 6.77 6.35 -6.42
CA ALA A 118 6.24 7.31 -5.45
C ALA A 118 6.90 7.24 -4.06
N CYS A 119 7.68 6.21 -3.79
CA CYS A 119 8.44 6.01 -2.55
C CYS A 119 9.93 6.27 -2.73
N ASP A 120 10.34 6.90 -3.82
CA ASP A 120 11.73 7.28 -4.03
C ASP A 120 12.21 8.35 -3.06
N GLY A 121 13.50 8.49 -2.95
CA GLY A 121 14.14 9.52 -2.13
C GLY A 121 15.63 9.56 -2.38
N ILE A 122 16.23 10.70 -2.12
CA ILE A 122 17.66 10.92 -2.26
C ILE A 122 18.26 11.51 -1.00
N PHE A 123 19.54 11.24 -0.80
CA PHE A 123 20.36 11.95 0.16
C PHE A 123 21.27 12.93 -0.58
N ASP A 124 21.12 14.22 -0.27
CA ASP A 124 21.99 15.29 -0.77
C ASP A 124 22.82 15.82 0.40
N PRO A 125 24.16 15.76 0.35
CA PRO A 125 24.99 16.18 1.47
C PRO A 125 24.76 17.64 1.92
N SER A 126 24.30 18.50 1.02
CA SER A 126 24.06 19.91 1.31
C SER A 126 22.62 20.21 1.79
N ARG A 127 21.66 19.35 1.46
CA ARG A 127 20.24 19.55 1.73
C ARG A 127 19.61 18.48 2.62
N GLY A 128 20.30 17.37 2.85
CA GLY A 128 19.84 16.25 3.63
C GLY A 128 18.96 15.28 2.83
N TYR A 129 18.06 14.62 3.51
CA TYR A 129 17.14 13.65 2.89
C TYR A 129 15.97 14.35 2.22
N ILE A 130 15.73 14.00 0.96
CA ILE A 130 14.67 14.55 0.12
C ILE A 130 13.77 13.40 -0.31
N MET A 131 12.46 13.55 -0.09
CA MET A 131 11.45 12.57 -0.47
C MET A 131 10.21 13.27 -1.03
N ARG A 132 9.37 12.55 -1.78
CA ARG A 132 8.14 13.12 -2.37
C ARG A 132 7.07 13.45 -1.34
N GLY A 133 7.06 12.79 -0.19
CA GLY A 133 6.12 13.01 0.90
C GLY A 133 6.14 11.87 1.91
N GLY A 134 5.52 12.10 3.07
CA GLY A 134 5.32 11.06 4.08
C GLY A 134 4.41 9.96 3.54
N ARG A 135 4.70 8.73 3.93
CA ARG A 135 3.86 7.56 3.65
C ARG A 135 3.64 6.83 4.96
N GLU A 136 2.42 6.89 5.42
CA GLU A 136 2.02 6.18 6.62
C GLU A 136 1.79 4.70 6.29
N MET A 137 1.97 3.88 7.31
CA MET A 137 1.79 2.46 7.28
C MET A 137 0.66 2.06 8.22
N GLU A 138 0.20 0.84 8.12
CA GLU A 138 -0.75 0.27 9.07
C GLU A 138 -0.57 -1.25 9.18
N ASN A 139 -1.18 -1.86 10.20
CA ASN A 139 -0.92 -3.27 10.53
C ASN A 139 -1.48 -4.26 9.50
N HIS A 140 -2.50 -3.85 8.73
CA HIS A 140 -3.21 -4.71 7.79
C HIS A 140 -2.75 -4.62 6.34
N PHE A 141 -1.53 -4.18 6.10
CA PHE A 141 -0.88 -4.33 4.80
C PHE A 141 -0.28 -5.75 4.67
N GLU A 142 -1.14 -6.77 4.73
CA GLU A 142 -0.74 -8.17 4.89
C GLU A 142 0.25 -8.64 3.82
N CYS A 143 -0.01 -8.34 2.55
CA CYS A 143 0.91 -8.71 1.47
C CYS A 143 2.28 -8.05 1.61
N LEU A 144 2.29 -6.79 2.08
CA LEU A 144 3.53 -6.04 2.31
C LEU A 144 4.31 -6.65 3.48
N TRP A 145 3.63 -6.94 4.58
CA TRP A 145 4.28 -7.52 5.77
C TRP A 145 4.70 -8.97 5.55
N ASP A 146 3.96 -9.75 4.76
CA ASP A 146 4.40 -11.06 4.32
C ASP A 146 5.71 -10.97 3.54
N LEU A 147 5.81 -10.00 2.63
CA LEU A 147 7.04 -9.76 1.89
C LEU A 147 8.18 -9.34 2.81
N PHE A 148 7.96 -8.32 3.62
CA PHE A 148 9.01 -7.70 4.45
C PHE A 148 9.52 -8.59 5.59
N ARG A 149 8.83 -9.65 5.99
CA ARG A 149 9.40 -10.65 6.90
C ARG A 149 10.55 -11.43 6.27
N SER A 150 10.62 -11.50 4.94
CA SER A 150 11.68 -12.18 4.20
C SER A 150 12.78 -11.26 3.67
N ILE A 151 12.56 -9.94 3.67
CA ILE A 151 13.55 -8.96 3.24
C ILE A 151 14.49 -8.65 4.43
N PRO A 152 15.80 -8.89 4.30
CA PRO A 152 16.74 -8.60 5.37
C PRO A 152 16.84 -7.12 5.70
N SER A 153 16.95 -6.81 6.99
CA SER A 153 17.33 -5.47 7.45
C SER A 153 18.72 -5.09 6.96
N LEU A 154 18.90 -3.86 6.50
CA LEU A 154 20.22 -3.33 6.15
C LEU A 154 21.05 -2.94 7.38
N GLU A 155 20.41 -2.71 8.54
CA GLU A 155 21.09 -2.25 9.75
C GLU A 155 21.35 -3.37 10.75
N LYS A 156 20.45 -4.34 10.85
CA LYS A 156 20.49 -5.37 11.88
C LYS A 156 20.67 -6.77 11.30
N PRO A 157 21.89 -7.34 11.38
CA PRO A 157 22.11 -8.71 10.92
C PRO A 157 21.14 -9.71 11.58
N GLY A 158 20.50 -10.55 10.75
CA GLY A 158 19.56 -11.57 11.20
C GLY A 158 18.15 -11.05 11.54
N ALA A 159 17.87 -9.76 11.36
CA ALA A 159 16.54 -9.19 11.42
C ALA A 159 15.97 -8.97 10.01
N SER A 160 14.65 -8.90 9.92
CA SER A 160 13.93 -8.48 8.72
C SER A 160 13.47 -7.02 8.82
N VAL A 161 13.05 -6.45 7.71
CA VAL A 161 12.39 -5.13 7.68
C VAL A 161 11.12 -5.13 8.53
N LEU A 162 10.36 -6.23 8.53
CA LEU A 162 9.18 -6.36 9.40
C LEU A 162 9.57 -6.34 10.89
N ASP A 163 10.67 -6.97 11.28
CA ASP A 163 11.15 -6.93 12.66
C ASP A 163 11.45 -5.51 13.12
N GLU A 164 12.10 -4.71 12.26
CA GLU A 164 12.42 -3.30 12.58
C GLU A 164 11.15 -2.45 12.70
N PHE A 165 10.20 -2.63 11.79
CA PHE A 165 8.90 -1.97 11.84
C PHE A 165 8.15 -2.33 13.13
N TYR A 166 8.09 -3.61 13.47
CA TYR A 166 7.42 -4.09 14.67
C TYR A 166 8.07 -3.53 15.94
N TRP A 167 9.38 -3.58 16.04
CA TRP A 167 10.10 -3.08 17.23
C TRP A 167 9.91 -1.60 17.43
N LEU A 168 10.01 -0.82 16.36
CA LEU A 168 9.79 0.62 16.41
C LEU A 168 8.40 0.95 16.95
N ASN A 169 7.36 0.45 16.29
CA ASN A 169 5.97 0.80 16.62
C ASN A 169 5.49 0.21 17.95
N LYS A 170 6.21 -0.77 18.49
CA LYS A 170 5.98 -1.29 19.84
C LYS A 170 6.60 -0.41 20.93
N HIS A 171 7.80 0.11 20.68
CA HIS A 171 8.53 0.92 21.64
C HIS A 171 8.14 2.38 21.60
N ASP A 172 7.79 2.88 20.44
CA ASP A 172 7.38 4.26 20.18
C ASP A 172 6.05 4.27 19.38
N PRO A 173 4.94 3.93 20.03
CA PRO A 173 3.64 3.96 19.36
C PRO A 173 3.29 5.37 18.94
N ASN A 174 2.83 5.50 17.69
CA ASN A 174 2.43 6.79 17.19
C ASN A 174 1.23 7.34 17.96
N TYR A 175 1.38 8.56 18.44
CA TYR A 175 0.32 9.33 19.09
C TYR A 175 0.58 10.81 18.91
N SER A 176 -0.33 11.50 18.24
CA SER A 176 -0.26 12.95 18.08
C SER A 176 -1.67 13.50 17.90
N LEU A 177 -2.14 14.33 18.81
CA LEU A 177 -3.43 14.97 18.62
C LEU A 177 -3.44 15.80 17.34
N CYS A 178 -4.36 15.47 16.45
CA CYS A 178 -4.56 16.20 15.23
C CYS A 178 -5.03 17.63 15.56
N ARG A 179 -4.27 18.59 15.11
CA ARG A 179 -4.72 19.98 15.06
C ARG A 179 -5.21 20.27 13.67
N ALA A 180 -6.54 20.27 13.51
CA ALA A 180 -7.16 20.65 12.26
C ALA A 180 -7.40 22.17 12.23
N THR A 181 -7.25 22.75 11.05
CA THR A 181 -7.47 24.18 10.85
C THR A 181 -8.59 24.42 9.85
N VAL A 182 -9.35 25.47 10.06
CA VAL A 182 -10.37 25.99 9.16
C VAL A 182 -10.06 27.46 8.83
N ASN A 183 -10.74 28.03 7.86
CA ASN A 183 -10.67 29.47 7.56
C ASN A 183 -9.24 30.03 7.51
N ARG A 184 -8.33 29.32 6.80
CA ARG A 184 -6.93 29.75 6.61
C ARG A 184 -6.09 29.81 7.90
N GLY A 185 -6.18 28.78 8.71
CA GLY A 185 -5.30 28.57 9.86
C GLY A 185 -5.94 28.84 11.21
N GLN A 186 -7.24 29.07 11.29
CA GLN A 186 -7.96 29.09 12.56
C GLN A 186 -8.10 27.69 13.11
N ASP A 187 -7.97 27.53 14.43
CA ASP A 187 -8.19 26.24 15.08
C ASP A 187 -9.65 25.78 14.87
N ALA A 188 -9.82 24.56 14.40
CA ALA A 188 -11.13 23.96 14.20
C ALA A 188 -11.79 23.46 15.50
N HIS A 189 -11.07 23.49 16.63
CA HIS A 189 -11.54 23.03 17.95
C HIS A 189 -12.22 21.67 17.92
N THR A 190 -11.56 20.71 17.26
CA THR A 190 -12.13 19.36 17.07
C THR A 190 -12.20 18.55 18.36
N ASP A 191 -11.32 18.81 19.33
CA ASP A 191 -11.24 18.16 20.63
C ASP A 191 -11.24 16.61 20.57
N GLY A 192 -10.75 16.04 19.46
CA GLY A 192 -10.74 14.60 19.22
C GLY A 192 -12.14 14.01 18.95
N LYS A 193 -13.13 14.84 18.63
CA LYS A 193 -14.51 14.41 18.39
C LYS A 193 -14.84 14.50 16.91
N PHE A 194 -15.74 13.63 16.46
CA PHE A 194 -16.22 13.64 15.07
C PHE A 194 -17.37 14.61 14.83
N ASN A 195 -18.12 14.98 15.86
CA ASN A 195 -19.28 15.87 15.78
C ASN A 195 -20.27 15.52 14.65
N LEU A 196 -20.41 14.21 14.38
CA LEU A 196 -21.41 13.69 13.46
C LEU A 196 -22.79 13.69 14.10
N SER A 197 -23.79 14.22 13.37
CA SER A 197 -25.19 14.10 13.73
C SER A 197 -25.68 12.64 13.62
N GLN A 198 -26.81 12.35 14.24
CA GLN A 198 -27.44 11.05 14.07
C GLN A 198 -27.80 10.77 12.60
N LYS A 199 -28.21 11.81 11.86
CA LYS A 199 -28.48 11.72 10.43
C LYS A 199 -27.23 11.40 9.65
N GLY A 200 -26.13 12.12 9.88
CA GLY A 200 -24.84 11.85 9.23
C GLY A 200 -24.34 10.43 9.48
N CYS A 201 -24.48 9.91 10.71
CA CYS A 201 -24.17 8.51 11.00
C CYS A 201 -25.03 7.54 10.16
N MET A 202 -26.32 7.83 9.99
CA MET A 202 -27.22 6.99 9.18
C MET A 202 -26.85 7.07 7.68
N GLU A 203 -26.42 8.19 7.17
CA GLU A 203 -25.98 8.35 5.79
C GLU A 203 -24.70 7.56 5.51
N ILE A 204 -23.73 7.58 6.42
CA ILE A 204 -22.53 6.75 6.34
C ILE A 204 -22.91 5.25 6.33
N MET A 205 -23.82 4.84 7.22
CA MET A 205 -24.32 3.47 7.23
C MET A 205 -25.05 3.10 5.94
N LYS A 206 -25.83 4.01 5.37
CA LYS A 206 -26.49 3.83 4.09
C LYS A 206 -25.47 3.64 2.97
N LEU A 207 -24.45 4.49 2.88
CA LEU A 207 -23.36 4.33 1.90
C LEU A 207 -22.72 2.95 2.02
N PHE A 208 -22.40 2.52 3.25
CA PHE A 208 -21.77 1.23 3.49
C PHE A 208 -22.62 0.04 3.01
N MET A 209 -23.95 0.16 3.12
CA MET A 209 -24.92 -0.88 2.73
C MET A 209 -25.39 -0.78 1.28
N THR A 210 -25.12 0.32 0.59
CA THR A 210 -25.49 0.52 -0.82
C THR A 210 -24.67 -0.43 -1.70
N LYS A 211 -25.26 -1.00 -2.74
CA LYS A 211 -24.54 -1.85 -3.68
C LYS A 211 -23.55 -1.02 -4.51
N ASP A 212 -22.47 -1.65 -4.93
CA ASP A 212 -21.43 -0.97 -5.69
C ASP A 212 -21.96 -0.44 -7.03
N GLU A 213 -22.85 -1.21 -7.69
CA GLU A 213 -23.45 -0.82 -8.97
C GLU A 213 -24.30 0.44 -8.88
N ASP A 214 -24.90 0.70 -7.71
CA ASP A 214 -25.72 1.89 -7.45
C ASP A 214 -24.87 3.16 -7.20
N LEU A 215 -23.56 3.01 -7.12
CA LEU A 215 -22.60 4.07 -6.81
C LEU A 215 -21.66 4.43 -7.98
N TYR A 216 -21.71 3.71 -9.11
CA TYR A 216 -20.77 3.92 -10.22
C TYR A 216 -20.73 5.36 -10.74
N ASP A 217 -21.89 6.01 -10.81
CA ASP A 217 -22.04 7.39 -11.30
C ASP A 217 -22.29 8.41 -10.19
N LYS A 218 -22.02 8.05 -8.93
CA LYS A 218 -22.25 8.91 -7.79
C LYS A 218 -20.99 9.55 -7.27
N THR A 219 -21.08 10.84 -6.96
CA THR A 219 -20.08 11.56 -6.19
C THR A 219 -20.39 11.47 -4.68
N ILE A 220 -19.45 11.85 -3.85
CA ILE A 220 -19.64 11.89 -2.40
C ILE A 220 -20.76 12.89 -2.04
N GLU A 221 -20.84 14.03 -2.75
CA GLU A 221 -21.89 15.04 -2.54
C GLU A 221 -23.28 14.60 -3.00
N ASP A 222 -23.39 13.55 -3.84
CA ASP A 222 -24.68 12.97 -4.20
C ASP A 222 -25.26 12.04 -3.14
N VAL A 223 -24.46 11.63 -2.16
CA VAL A 223 -24.83 10.61 -1.16
C VAL A 223 -24.88 11.12 0.27
N PHE A 224 -24.30 12.29 0.53
CA PHE A 224 -24.29 12.93 1.84
C PHE A 224 -24.92 14.30 1.81
N ASP A 225 -25.58 14.67 2.91
CA ASP A 225 -26.07 16.02 3.14
C ASP A 225 -24.99 16.89 3.82
N ASP A 226 -25.22 18.21 3.83
CA ASP A 226 -24.31 19.21 4.41
C ASP A 226 -23.88 18.91 5.85
N GLU A 227 -24.74 18.25 6.64
CA GLU A 227 -24.41 17.86 8.01
C GLU A 227 -23.19 16.96 8.13
N VAL A 228 -22.90 16.11 7.12
CA VAL A 228 -21.69 15.29 7.09
C VAL A 228 -20.49 16.16 6.76
N PHE A 229 -20.63 17.07 5.80
CA PHE A 229 -19.55 17.95 5.35
C PHE A 229 -19.14 18.98 6.40
N ASP A 230 -20.08 19.42 7.23
CA ASP A 230 -19.84 20.34 8.34
C ASP A 230 -19.27 19.66 9.60
N SER A 231 -19.18 18.32 9.58
CA SER A 231 -18.66 17.57 10.73
C SER A 231 -17.13 17.55 10.78
N THR A 232 -16.58 17.44 11.99
CA THR A 232 -15.13 17.21 12.15
C THR A 232 -14.71 15.81 11.68
N PHE A 233 -15.64 14.86 11.58
CA PHE A 233 -15.39 13.58 10.93
C PHE A 233 -14.96 13.77 9.47
N TRP A 234 -15.71 14.58 8.69
CA TRP A 234 -15.36 14.86 7.29
C TRP A 234 -14.01 15.57 7.18
N LEU A 235 -13.75 16.53 8.08
CA LEU A 235 -12.46 17.21 8.12
C LEU A 235 -11.28 16.26 8.32
N TYR A 236 -11.39 15.29 9.25
CA TYR A 236 -10.37 14.27 9.45
C TYR A 236 -10.27 13.33 8.25
N TRP A 237 -11.40 12.84 7.77
CA TRP A 237 -11.46 11.86 6.70
C TRP A 237 -10.88 12.41 5.39
N ARG A 238 -11.33 13.57 4.96
CA ARG A 238 -10.83 14.19 3.74
C ARG A 238 -9.35 14.55 3.81
N THR A 239 -8.88 14.99 4.97
CA THR A 239 -7.46 15.33 5.17
C THR A 239 -6.58 14.08 5.17
N MET A 240 -7.01 13.03 5.84
CA MET A 240 -6.25 11.78 5.94
C MET A 240 -6.14 11.05 4.60
N PHE A 241 -7.24 10.97 3.86
CA PHE A 241 -7.34 10.17 2.64
C PHE A 241 -7.41 11.01 1.36
N ALA A 242 -7.22 12.33 1.44
CA ALA A 242 -7.23 13.26 0.31
C ALA A 242 -8.53 13.23 -0.51
N PHE A 243 -9.69 13.10 0.16
CA PHE A 243 -10.99 13.16 -0.51
C PHE A 243 -11.49 14.60 -0.69
N GLU A 244 -12.20 14.80 -1.78
CA GLU A 244 -13.02 15.97 -2.04
C GLU A 244 -14.47 15.57 -2.30
N ASN A 245 -15.42 16.51 -2.14
CA ASN A 245 -16.86 16.21 -2.24
C ASN A 245 -17.27 15.63 -3.60
N TRP A 246 -16.57 16.02 -4.66
CA TRP A 246 -16.80 15.57 -6.04
C TRP A 246 -16.14 14.24 -6.40
N HIS A 247 -15.37 13.64 -5.49
CA HIS A 247 -14.79 12.30 -5.71
C HIS A 247 -15.86 11.21 -5.70
N SER A 248 -15.49 10.02 -6.18
CA SER A 248 -16.39 8.88 -6.28
C SER A 248 -16.90 8.41 -4.91
N ALA A 249 -18.22 8.28 -4.78
CA ALA A 249 -18.85 7.69 -3.61
C ALA A 249 -18.49 6.21 -3.43
N LEU A 250 -18.30 5.49 -4.54
CA LEU A 250 -17.83 4.10 -4.50
C LEU A 250 -16.43 4.00 -3.92
N GLU A 251 -15.51 4.84 -4.36
CA GLU A 251 -14.16 4.86 -3.82
C GLU A 251 -14.17 5.14 -2.33
N MET A 252 -14.93 6.13 -1.87
CA MET A 252 -15.08 6.41 -0.45
C MET A 252 -15.64 5.21 0.32
N LYS A 253 -16.63 4.50 -0.23
CA LYS A 253 -17.16 3.28 0.37
C LYS A 253 -16.09 2.21 0.52
N LEU A 254 -15.26 1.98 -0.51
CA LEU A 254 -14.17 1.00 -0.47
C LEU A 254 -13.12 1.37 0.57
N TYR A 255 -12.82 2.66 0.73
CA TYR A 255 -11.94 3.16 1.80
C TYR A 255 -12.56 2.93 3.19
N PHE A 256 -13.86 3.15 3.36
CA PHE A 256 -14.55 2.82 4.62
C PHE A 256 -14.43 1.33 4.93
N GLN A 257 -14.67 0.46 3.98
CA GLN A 257 -14.55 -0.99 4.16
C GLN A 257 -13.12 -1.37 4.54
N ARG A 258 -12.15 -0.72 3.94
CA ARG A 258 -10.73 -1.01 4.20
C ARG A 258 -10.23 -0.48 5.54
N PHE A 259 -10.69 0.69 5.96
CA PHE A 259 -10.14 1.41 7.12
C PHE A 259 -11.11 1.59 8.29
N ILE A 260 -12.27 0.93 8.28
CA ILE A 260 -13.29 1.12 9.33
C ILE A 260 -12.75 0.84 10.74
N HIS A 261 -11.85 -0.12 10.88
CA HIS A 261 -11.23 -0.49 12.13
C HIS A 261 -10.25 0.57 12.67
N HIS A 262 -9.83 1.52 11.84
CA HIS A 262 -8.94 2.61 12.20
C HIS A 262 -9.63 3.95 12.46
N ILE A 263 -10.94 4.06 12.22
CA ILE A 263 -11.67 5.34 12.34
C ILE A 263 -11.46 5.99 13.71
N ALA A 264 -11.44 5.20 14.79
CA ALA A 264 -11.26 5.71 16.14
C ALA A 264 -9.89 6.37 16.37
N GLY A 265 -8.87 6.00 15.60
CA GLY A 265 -7.52 6.53 15.69
C GLY A 265 -7.24 7.70 14.76
N LEU A 266 -8.24 8.20 14.01
CA LEU A 266 -8.06 9.38 13.13
C LEU A 266 -7.72 10.66 13.91
N PRO A 267 -8.34 10.96 15.07
CA PRO A 267 -8.07 12.19 15.78
C PRO A 267 -6.68 12.28 16.44
N ASP A 268 -6.03 11.16 16.68
CA ASP A 268 -4.76 11.09 17.41
C ASP A 268 -3.65 10.35 16.66
N PHE A 269 -3.88 9.98 15.39
CA PHE A 269 -2.99 9.20 14.53
C PHE A 269 -2.55 7.83 15.09
N SER A 270 -3.17 7.32 16.13
CA SER A 270 -2.80 6.03 16.72
C SER A 270 -3.01 4.86 15.77
N ALA A 271 -3.90 5.02 14.78
CA ALA A 271 -4.11 4.05 13.70
C ALA A 271 -2.92 3.94 12.75
N LEU A 272 -2.12 4.99 12.61
CA LEU A 272 -1.01 5.05 11.67
C LEU A 272 0.27 4.55 12.29
N LYS A 273 1.10 3.94 11.46
CA LYS A 273 2.41 3.43 11.81
C LYS A 273 3.47 4.06 10.92
N PHE A 274 4.67 4.14 11.42
CA PHE A 274 5.79 4.72 10.69
C PHE A 274 6.95 3.75 10.60
N THR A 275 7.78 3.97 9.60
CA THR A 275 9.11 3.36 9.49
C THR A 275 10.15 4.24 10.20
N LYS A 276 11.29 3.68 10.53
CA LYS A 276 12.38 4.37 11.26
C LYS A 276 12.90 5.58 10.47
N TYR A 277 13.05 5.41 9.18
CA TYR A 277 13.45 6.43 8.22
C TYR A 277 12.31 6.67 7.24
N ASN A 278 12.53 7.48 6.21
CA ASN A 278 11.59 7.59 5.09
C ASN A 278 11.45 6.24 4.36
N GLN A 279 10.44 6.12 3.51
CA GLN A 279 10.11 4.85 2.85
C GLN A 279 11.19 4.38 1.88
N TYR A 280 11.93 5.29 1.29
CA TYR A 280 13.04 4.92 0.42
C TYR A 280 14.10 4.14 1.20
N GLU A 281 14.57 4.71 2.31
CA GLU A 281 15.61 4.11 3.16
C GLU A 281 15.11 2.83 3.86
N SER A 282 13.86 2.86 4.34
CA SER A 282 13.35 1.76 5.18
C SER A 282 12.77 0.59 4.40
N LEU A 283 12.26 0.82 3.18
CA LEU A 283 11.52 -0.19 2.40
C LEU A 283 12.17 -0.44 1.04
N ILE A 284 12.43 0.61 0.27
CA ILE A 284 12.87 0.48 -1.12
C ILE A 284 14.31 -0.05 -1.20
N LEU A 285 15.23 0.56 -0.46
CA LEU A 285 16.62 0.13 -0.47
C LEU A 285 16.81 -1.32 -0.02
N PRO A 286 16.17 -1.81 1.07
CA PRO A 286 16.26 -3.22 1.42
C PRO A 286 15.74 -4.17 0.34
N MET A 287 14.60 -3.82 -0.31
CA MET A 287 14.06 -4.62 -1.42
C MET A 287 15.01 -4.63 -2.61
N LYS A 288 15.50 -3.45 -3.00
CA LYS A 288 16.46 -3.31 -4.09
C LYS A 288 17.71 -4.16 -3.83
N LYS A 289 18.28 -4.06 -2.63
CA LYS A 289 19.44 -4.86 -2.23
C LYS A 289 19.16 -6.35 -2.29
N TYR A 290 18.00 -6.80 -1.79
CA TYR A 290 17.58 -8.20 -1.85
C TYR A 290 17.49 -8.71 -3.29
N LEU A 291 16.94 -7.89 -4.20
CA LEU A 291 16.82 -8.23 -5.62
C LEU A 291 18.17 -8.22 -6.34
N GLU A 292 19.04 -7.25 -6.05
CA GLU A 292 20.41 -7.21 -6.59
C GLU A 292 21.22 -8.42 -6.15
N ASP A 293 21.09 -8.83 -4.89
CA ASP A 293 21.75 -10.03 -4.36
C ASP A 293 21.24 -11.33 -5.01
N ALA A 294 19.99 -11.31 -5.48
CA ALA A 294 19.41 -12.40 -6.24
C ALA A 294 19.80 -12.37 -7.74
N GLY A 295 20.47 -11.33 -8.21
CA GLY A 295 20.90 -11.18 -9.60
C GLY A 295 19.88 -10.52 -10.52
N VAL A 296 18.85 -9.84 -9.97
CA VAL A 296 17.83 -9.14 -10.78
C VAL A 296 18.46 -7.98 -11.54
N ASP A 297 18.12 -7.87 -12.82
CA ASP A 297 18.62 -6.85 -13.74
C ASP A 297 17.80 -5.56 -13.65
N PHE A 298 18.39 -4.50 -13.10
CA PHE A 298 17.81 -3.17 -13.04
C PHE A 298 18.29 -2.32 -14.23
N GLN A 299 17.40 -2.01 -15.15
CA GLN A 299 17.65 -1.17 -16.32
C GLN A 299 17.10 0.24 -16.08
N PHE A 300 17.89 1.10 -15.47
CA PHE A 300 17.58 2.51 -15.27
C PHE A 300 17.69 3.33 -16.56
N ASN A 301 17.05 4.51 -16.58
CA ASN A 301 16.97 5.39 -17.76
C ASN A 301 16.38 4.66 -18.97
N THR A 302 15.44 3.73 -18.70
CA THR A 302 14.72 2.94 -19.68
C THR A 302 13.23 3.23 -19.59
N GLU A 303 12.75 4.17 -20.38
CA GLU A 303 11.34 4.57 -20.44
C GLU A 303 10.59 3.64 -21.39
N VAL A 304 9.71 2.78 -20.84
CA VAL A 304 8.80 1.97 -21.66
C VAL A 304 7.70 2.87 -22.21
N THR A 305 7.60 2.94 -23.53
CA THR A 305 6.62 3.79 -24.23
C THR A 305 5.41 3.00 -24.69
N ASN A 306 5.54 1.70 -24.94
CA ASN A 306 4.46 0.86 -25.39
C ASN A 306 4.71 -0.62 -25.13
N VAL A 307 3.64 -1.41 -25.04
CA VAL A 307 3.68 -2.88 -25.07
C VAL A 307 2.80 -3.34 -26.24
N ILE A 308 3.41 -4.02 -27.19
CA ILE A 308 2.74 -4.51 -28.41
C ILE A 308 2.08 -5.85 -28.11
N PHE A 309 0.80 -5.96 -28.45
CA PHE A 309 0.01 -7.17 -28.25
C PHE A 309 -0.45 -7.79 -29.56
N ASN A 310 -0.44 -9.11 -29.59
CA ASN A 310 -1.16 -9.90 -30.57
C ASN A 310 -2.41 -10.54 -29.92
N PHE A 311 -3.51 -10.56 -30.67
CA PHE A 311 -4.76 -11.19 -30.24
C PHE A 311 -4.96 -12.47 -31.04
N LYS A 312 -4.84 -13.61 -30.39
CA LYS A 312 -4.99 -14.92 -31.01
C LYS A 312 -5.85 -15.83 -30.11
N ASP A 313 -6.87 -16.43 -30.68
CA ASP A 313 -7.75 -17.40 -30.00
C ASP A 313 -8.35 -16.84 -28.69
N GLY A 314 -8.74 -15.56 -28.68
CA GLY A 314 -9.28 -14.86 -27.52
C GLY A 314 -8.26 -14.54 -26.42
N LYS A 315 -6.98 -14.79 -26.66
CA LYS A 315 -5.87 -14.46 -25.75
C LYS A 315 -5.17 -13.20 -26.20
N LYS A 316 -4.71 -12.42 -25.22
CA LYS A 316 -3.89 -11.24 -25.40
C LYS A 316 -2.45 -11.62 -25.05
N ILE A 317 -1.57 -11.58 -26.04
CA ILE A 317 -0.17 -12.02 -25.91
C ILE A 317 0.72 -10.82 -26.20
N ALA A 318 1.58 -10.43 -25.25
CA ALA A 318 2.60 -9.41 -25.48
C ALA A 318 3.68 -9.98 -26.41
N THR A 319 4.05 -9.22 -27.44
CA THR A 319 5.01 -9.64 -28.46
C THR A 319 6.26 -8.76 -28.55
N ALA A 320 6.17 -7.53 -28.05
CA ALA A 320 7.31 -6.64 -27.94
C ALA A 320 7.07 -5.55 -26.88
N ILE A 321 8.16 -5.01 -26.35
CA ILE A 321 8.16 -3.80 -25.54
C ILE A 321 8.95 -2.74 -26.33
N GLU A 322 8.35 -1.59 -26.53
CA GLU A 322 9.01 -0.40 -27.09
C GLU A 322 9.46 0.48 -25.92
N CYS A 323 10.72 0.91 -25.96
CA CYS A 323 11.29 1.73 -24.91
C CYS A 323 12.32 2.74 -25.46
N LYS A 324 12.65 3.74 -24.64
CA LYS A 324 13.76 4.67 -24.86
C LYS A 324 14.81 4.43 -23.79
N VAL A 325 15.96 3.93 -24.20
CA VAL A 325 17.11 3.75 -23.31
C VAL A 325 18.01 4.96 -23.44
N LYS A 326 18.11 5.76 -22.38
CA LYS A 326 18.85 7.06 -22.39
C LYS A 326 18.44 7.95 -23.57
N GLY A 327 17.13 7.96 -23.87
CA GLY A 327 16.56 8.75 -24.96
C GLY A 327 16.65 8.13 -26.36
N VAL A 328 17.26 6.95 -26.52
CA VAL A 328 17.36 6.23 -27.80
C VAL A 328 16.28 5.14 -27.87
N GLU A 329 15.48 5.18 -28.93
CA GLU A 329 14.42 4.18 -29.16
C GLU A 329 15.02 2.78 -29.37
N GLN A 330 14.46 1.82 -28.66
CA GLN A 330 14.80 0.40 -28.70
C GLN A 330 13.55 -0.46 -28.57
N GLY A 331 13.64 -1.71 -29.02
CA GLY A 331 12.59 -2.71 -28.88
C GLY A 331 13.12 -3.99 -28.26
N ILE A 332 12.36 -4.57 -27.35
CA ILE A 332 12.59 -5.89 -26.77
C ILE A 332 11.57 -6.83 -27.39
N LEU A 333 12.02 -7.82 -28.14
CA LEU A 333 11.14 -8.86 -28.68
C LEU A 333 10.81 -9.87 -27.58
N LEU A 334 9.55 -10.24 -27.49
CA LEU A 334 9.06 -11.19 -26.51
C LEU A 334 8.66 -12.50 -27.15
N THR A 335 8.76 -13.55 -26.40
CA THR A 335 8.35 -14.93 -26.75
C THR A 335 7.15 -15.35 -25.90
N GLU A 336 6.64 -16.56 -26.15
CA GLU A 336 5.56 -17.14 -25.32
C GLU A 336 6.03 -17.49 -23.89
N ASN A 337 7.33 -17.45 -23.64
CA ASN A 337 7.93 -17.70 -22.32
C ASN A 337 8.12 -16.42 -21.49
N ASP A 338 7.80 -15.25 -22.04
CA ASP A 338 8.03 -14.00 -21.37
C ASP A 338 6.76 -13.45 -20.71
N TYR A 339 6.92 -12.93 -19.51
CA TYR A 339 5.87 -12.21 -18.78
C TYR A 339 6.14 -10.71 -18.81
N VAL A 340 5.08 -9.93 -18.94
CA VAL A 340 5.17 -8.46 -18.81
C VAL A 340 4.26 -8.01 -17.68
N PHE A 341 4.85 -7.34 -16.69
CA PHE A 341 4.14 -6.73 -15.58
C PHE A 341 4.12 -5.22 -15.79
N VAL A 342 2.93 -4.64 -15.99
CA VAL A 342 2.75 -3.21 -16.15
C VAL A 342 2.19 -2.65 -14.86
N THR A 343 2.97 -1.84 -14.15
CA THR A 343 2.64 -1.33 -12.82
C THR A 343 2.45 0.18 -12.77
N ASN A 344 2.53 0.86 -13.91
CA ASN A 344 2.19 2.27 -14.04
C ASN A 344 0.66 2.49 -13.99
N GLY A 345 0.23 3.74 -14.01
CA GLY A 345 -1.19 4.10 -13.93
C GLY A 345 -1.66 4.40 -12.49
N SER A 346 -0.74 4.60 -11.56
CA SER A 346 -1.07 5.12 -10.23
C SER A 346 -1.39 6.62 -10.28
N CYS A 347 -1.92 7.14 -9.18
CA CYS A 347 -2.19 8.58 -9.04
C CYS A 347 -0.94 9.47 -9.20
N THR A 348 0.25 8.89 -9.15
CA THR A 348 1.53 9.61 -9.33
C THR A 348 2.04 9.63 -10.77
N GLU A 349 1.45 8.84 -11.68
CA GLU A 349 1.90 8.78 -13.07
C GLU A 349 1.71 10.11 -13.79
N GLY A 350 0.59 10.79 -13.56
CA GLY A 350 0.31 12.11 -14.10
C GLY A 350 1.03 13.26 -13.39
N THR A 351 1.99 12.98 -12.51
CA THR A 351 2.71 14.02 -11.77
C THR A 351 3.58 14.86 -12.70
N ILE A 352 3.35 16.16 -12.67
CA ILE A 352 4.17 17.14 -13.36
C ILE A 352 5.16 17.73 -12.37
N TYR A 353 6.43 17.71 -12.74
CA TYR A 353 7.49 18.18 -11.86
C TYR A 353 7.75 19.68 -12.06
N GLY A 354 7.83 20.38 -10.95
CA GLY A 354 8.43 21.71 -10.88
C GLY A 354 9.82 21.65 -10.26
N ASP A 355 10.40 22.80 -10.03
CA ASP A 355 11.66 22.94 -9.27
C ASP A 355 11.50 24.03 -8.20
N GLN A 356 12.57 24.31 -7.46
CA GLN A 356 12.54 25.30 -6.36
C GLN A 356 12.10 26.70 -6.80
N ASN A 357 12.31 27.06 -8.06
CA ASN A 357 12.07 28.39 -8.60
C ASN A 357 10.91 28.44 -9.60
N HIS A 358 10.47 27.30 -10.09
CA HIS A 358 9.44 27.21 -11.13
C HIS A 358 8.34 26.24 -10.71
N ALA A 359 7.13 26.73 -10.66
CA ALA A 359 5.96 25.85 -10.52
C ALA A 359 5.83 24.98 -11.78
N PRO A 360 5.33 23.74 -11.65
CA PRO A 360 5.02 22.95 -12.82
C PRO A 360 3.96 23.65 -13.67
N ASN A 361 4.06 23.54 -14.98
CA ASN A 361 3.03 24.06 -15.88
C ASN A 361 1.72 23.31 -15.59
N GLY A 362 0.75 24.00 -15.02
CA GLY A 362 -0.55 23.39 -14.74
C GLY A 362 -1.25 23.04 -16.05
N VAL A 363 -1.64 21.78 -16.18
CA VAL A 363 -2.66 21.38 -17.12
C VAL A 363 -3.96 21.39 -16.32
N ILE A 364 -4.81 22.39 -16.59
CA ILE A 364 -6.16 22.45 -16.05
C ILE A 364 -7.08 21.71 -17.02
#